data_0c1213781b6298363e89b53b55029472
#
_entry.id   0c1213781b6298363e89b53b55029472
#
_cell.length_a   1.000
_cell.length_b   1.000
_cell.length_c   1.000
_cell.angle_alpha   90.00
_cell.angle_beta   90.00
_cell.angle_gamma   90.00
#
_symmetry.space_group_name_H-M   'P 1'
#
loop_
_entity.id
_entity.type
_entity.pdbx_description
1 polymer ?
#
loop_
_entity_poly.entity_id
_entity_poly.type
_entity_poly.pdbx_seq_one_letter_code
_entity_poly.pdbx_strand_id
1 'polypeptide(L)'
;KSVGKTIHFMGKPYIIMSMEEAVAARPDVAIFSAGGSVSLEWAPKFAAVGCTVVDNSSAWRMDKDKKLVVPEINAGALTREDKIIANPNCSTIQMVMALAPLHKRYGIQRVVVSTYQSFTGTGAKAVAQYEAERDGTPLDKSQMAYHYPIFENCIPQCDVFTENGYTKEEMKLVNETCKILSDPNIKVSATAVRVPVNGGHSESVNVTFSNDFELEEVRKLLKETEGIVVLDDPGKFEYPMPLFAKNKNEVFVGRIRRDESAPNTLNMWIVADNLRKGAATNAIQIVKFLIKHKLIG
;
A
#
# COMPACT_ATOMS: atom_id res chain seq x y z
N LYS A 1 19.55 -6.82 17.66
CA LYS A 1 19.04 -7.77 18.71
C LYS A 1 18.94 -9.21 18.20
N SER A 2 18.86 -9.46 16.87
CA SER A 2 18.61 -10.78 16.28
C SER A 2 19.82 -11.40 15.56
N VAL A 3 20.92 -10.66 15.41
CA VAL A 3 22.17 -11.15 14.76
C VAL A 3 22.67 -12.42 15.44
N GLY A 4 23.09 -13.41 14.64
CA GLY A 4 23.53 -14.73 15.08
C GLY A 4 22.43 -15.75 15.37
N LYS A 5 21.14 -15.33 15.41
CA LYS A 5 20.01 -16.26 15.55
C LYS A 5 19.74 -17.00 14.24
N THR A 6 19.31 -18.24 14.33
CA THR A 6 18.89 -19.03 13.18
C THR A 6 17.41 -18.82 12.91
N ILE A 7 17.09 -18.59 11.64
CA ILE A 7 15.71 -18.63 11.10
C ILE A 7 15.61 -19.76 10.09
N HIS A 8 14.41 -20.35 9.95
CA HIS A 8 14.15 -21.37 8.94
C HIS A 8 13.31 -20.77 7.81
N PHE A 9 13.79 -20.94 6.58
CA PHE A 9 13.08 -20.52 5.37
C PHE A 9 13.13 -21.65 4.33
N MET A 10 11.98 -22.06 3.82
CA MET A 10 11.83 -23.17 2.85
C MET A 10 12.57 -24.44 3.30
N GLY A 11 12.48 -24.79 4.58
CA GLY A 11 13.10 -25.98 5.17
C GLY A 11 14.61 -25.89 5.43
N LYS A 12 15.25 -24.75 5.12
CA LYS A 12 16.70 -24.55 5.34
C LYS A 12 16.94 -23.55 6.47
N PRO A 13 17.95 -23.79 7.32
CA PRO A 13 18.36 -22.82 8.35
C PRO A 13 19.21 -21.70 7.73
N TYR A 14 18.98 -20.47 8.18
CA TYR A 14 19.76 -19.30 7.84
C TYR A 14 20.14 -18.54 9.12
N ILE A 15 21.38 -18.07 9.20
CA ILE A 15 21.86 -17.24 10.29
C ILE A 15 21.57 -15.77 9.94
N ILE A 16 20.97 -15.05 10.87
CA ILE A 16 20.71 -13.61 10.73
C ILE A 16 22.05 -12.86 10.81
N MET A 17 22.40 -12.18 9.72
CA MET A 17 23.61 -11.36 9.60
C MET A 17 23.42 -9.97 10.19
N SER A 18 24.53 -9.29 10.51
CA SER A 18 24.53 -7.85 10.70
C SER A 18 24.33 -7.13 9.35
N MET A 19 24.03 -5.83 9.39
CA MET A 19 23.86 -5.03 8.17
C MET A 19 25.20 -4.90 7.41
N GLU A 20 26.31 -4.80 8.15
CA GLU A 20 27.67 -4.75 7.59
C GLU A 20 28.00 -6.04 6.83
N GLU A 21 27.74 -7.19 7.45
CA GLU A 21 27.96 -8.51 6.83
C GLU A 21 27.07 -8.69 5.59
N ALA A 22 25.81 -8.23 5.65
CA ALA A 22 24.88 -8.30 4.53
C ALA A 22 25.33 -7.41 3.35
N VAL A 23 25.87 -6.21 3.59
CA VAL A 23 26.47 -5.36 2.55
C VAL A 23 27.72 -6.03 1.97
N ALA A 24 28.59 -6.60 2.83
CA ALA A 24 29.81 -7.29 2.39
C ALA A 24 29.52 -8.54 1.52
N ALA A 25 28.37 -9.19 1.74
CA ALA A 25 27.90 -10.33 0.95
C ALA A 25 27.44 -9.95 -0.47
N ARG A 26 27.29 -8.65 -0.78
CA ARG A 26 26.88 -8.10 -2.09
C ARG A 26 25.69 -8.81 -2.74
N PRO A 27 24.53 -8.87 -2.09
CA PRO A 27 23.36 -9.50 -2.69
C PRO A 27 22.90 -8.72 -3.93
N ASP A 28 22.32 -9.39 -4.91
CA ASP A 28 21.76 -8.74 -6.10
C ASP A 28 20.58 -7.83 -5.74
N VAL A 29 19.76 -8.27 -4.76
CA VAL A 29 18.56 -7.57 -4.29
C VAL A 29 18.43 -7.63 -2.77
N ALA A 30 17.98 -6.54 -2.18
CA ALA A 30 17.58 -6.48 -0.78
C ALA A 30 16.17 -5.86 -0.65
N ILE A 31 15.28 -6.53 0.11
CA ILE A 31 13.96 -5.98 0.47
C ILE A 31 14.06 -5.38 1.87
N PHE A 32 13.83 -4.08 1.98
CA PHE A 32 13.90 -3.34 3.24
C PHE A 32 12.51 -3.16 3.86
N SER A 33 12.39 -3.49 5.15
CA SER A 33 11.14 -3.30 5.93
C SER A 33 11.44 -2.97 7.41
N ALA A 34 12.57 -2.33 7.68
CA ALA A 34 13.05 -2.02 9.02
C ALA A 34 12.80 -0.57 9.47
N GLY A 35 12.01 0.19 8.68
CA GLY A 35 11.68 1.59 8.95
C GLY A 35 12.60 2.59 8.25
N GLY A 36 12.17 3.87 8.22
CA GLY A 36 12.78 4.91 7.39
C GLY A 36 14.21 5.25 7.78
N SER A 37 14.51 5.36 9.09
CA SER A 37 15.87 5.69 9.56
C SER A 37 16.90 4.63 9.14
N VAL A 38 16.55 3.36 9.27
CA VAL A 38 17.41 2.26 8.81
C VAL A 38 17.58 2.30 7.30
N SER A 39 16.50 2.57 6.56
CA SER A 39 16.59 2.65 5.11
C SER A 39 17.46 3.82 4.63
N LEU A 40 17.33 5.01 5.23
CA LEU A 40 18.16 6.17 4.88
C LEU A 40 19.65 5.91 5.12
N GLU A 41 19.98 5.17 6.18
CA GLU A 41 21.37 4.85 6.50
C GLU A 41 21.95 3.75 5.60
N TRP A 42 21.18 2.68 5.36
CA TRP A 42 21.71 1.43 4.77
C TRP A 42 21.41 1.25 3.30
N ALA A 43 20.29 1.73 2.77
CA ALA A 43 20.00 1.54 1.35
C ALA A 43 21.07 2.12 0.42
N PRO A 44 21.68 3.29 0.68
CA PRO A 44 22.79 3.78 -0.13
C PRO A 44 24.04 2.89 -0.06
N LYS A 45 24.33 2.27 1.09
CA LYS A 45 25.47 1.36 1.27
C LYS A 45 25.28 0.07 0.44
N PHE A 46 24.07 -0.48 0.42
CA PHE A 46 23.73 -1.61 -0.46
C PHE A 46 23.81 -1.22 -1.94
N ALA A 47 23.26 -0.07 -2.31
CA ALA A 47 23.31 0.44 -3.67
C ALA A 47 24.76 0.64 -4.16
N ALA A 48 25.66 1.11 -3.31
CA ALA A 48 27.07 1.34 -3.61
C ALA A 48 27.84 0.05 -3.96
N VAL A 49 27.39 -1.11 -3.47
CA VAL A 49 28.01 -2.42 -3.82
C VAL A 49 27.27 -3.12 -4.98
N GLY A 50 26.34 -2.42 -5.66
CA GLY A 50 25.61 -2.92 -6.83
C GLY A 50 24.27 -3.56 -6.53
N CYS A 51 23.90 -3.73 -5.26
CA CYS A 51 22.63 -4.30 -4.84
C CYS A 51 21.47 -3.36 -5.18
N THR A 52 20.37 -3.90 -5.71
CA THR A 52 19.12 -3.15 -5.88
C THR A 52 18.25 -3.30 -4.63
N VAL A 53 17.92 -2.18 -4.01
CA VAL A 53 17.07 -2.14 -2.80
C VAL A 53 15.63 -1.85 -3.17
N VAL A 54 14.69 -2.69 -2.72
CA VAL A 54 13.24 -2.41 -2.75
C VAL A 54 12.81 -2.08 -1.32
N ASP A 55 12.42 -0.84 -1.08
CA ASP A 55 12.17 -0.31 0.25
C ASP A 55 10.68 -0.11 0.56
N ASN A 56 10.18 -0.78 1.59
CA ASN A 56 8.80 -0.64 2.08
C ASN A 56 8.59 0.58 2.99
N SER A 57 9.66 1.25 3.43
CA SER A 57 9.52 2.43 4.27
C SER A 57 9.05 3.66 3.47
N SER A 58 8.74 4.74 4.15
CA SER A 58 8.39 6.01 3.50
C SER A 58 9.61 6.86 3.11
N ALA A 59 10.84 6.41 3.40
CA ALA A 59 12.05 7.22 3.29
C ALA A 59 12.31 7.78 1.88
N TRP A 60 12.05 6.98 0.84
CA TRP A 60 12.40 7.31 -0.54
C TRP A 60 11.19 7.63 -1.42
N ARG A 61 9.97 7.48 -0.90
CA ARG A 61 8.76 7.56 -1.73
C ARG A 61 8.61 8.91 -2.43
N MET A 62 8.93 10.01 -1.75
CA MET A 62 8.84 11.36 -2.31
C MET A 62 10.16 11.93 -2.78
N ASP A 63 11.25 11.16 -2.72
CA ASP A 63 12.52 11.53 -3.34
C ASP A 63 12.32 11.58 -4.88
N LYS A 64 12.69 12.72 -5.49
CA LYS A 64 12.49 12.97 -6.94
C LYS A 64 13.29 12.03 -7.84
N ASP A 65 14.43 11.54 -7.34
CA ASP A 65 15.36 10.69 -8.09
C ASP A 65 15.11 9.20 -7.84
N LYS A 66 14.14 8.85 -6.99
CA LYS A 66 13.76 7.46 -6.70
C LYS A 66 12.40 7.13 -7.27
N LYS A 67 12.31 5.98 -7.93
CA LYS A 67 11.04 5.49 -8.48
C LYS A 67 10.14 4.96 -7.36
N LEU A 68 8.86 5.35 -7.43
CA LEU A 68 7.79 4.84 -6.57
C LEU A 68 6.92 3.91 -7.41
N VAL A 69 6.93 2.60 -7.14
CA VAL A 69 6.53 1.61 -8.12
C VAL A 69 5.37 0.72 -7.66
N VAL A 70 4.34 0.69 -8.49
CA VAL A 70 3.32 -0.36 -8.52
C VAL A 70 3.50 -1.10 -9.86
N PRO A 71 3.92 -2.36 -9.88
CA PRO A 71 4.37 -3.05 -11.09
C PRO A 71 3.39 -3.01 -12.26
N GLU A 72 2.12 -3.16 -11.99
CA GLU A 72 1.06 -3.16 -12.99
C GLU A 72 0.82 -1.78 -13.63
N ILE A 73 1.36 -0.71 -13.02
CA ILE A 73 1.12 0.66 -13.46
C ILE A 73 2.34 1.26 -14.13
N ASN A 74 3.49 1.23 -13.47
CA ASN A 74 4.63 2.06 -13.87
C ASN A 74 6.02 1.38 -13.80
N ALA A 75 6.10 0.05 -13.61
CA ALA A 75 7.39 -0.64 -13.58
C ALA A 75 8.17 -0.55 -14.90
N GLY A 76 7.50 -0.27 -16.02
CA GLY A 76 8.15 -0.04 -17.31
C GLY A 76 9.14 1.15 -17.32
N ALA A 77 9.05 2.05 -16.31
CA ALA A 77 10.00 3.16 -16.15
C ALA A 77 11.30 2.77 -15.43
N LEU A 78 11.42 1.53 -14.91
CA LEU A 78 12.60 1.05 -14.20
C LEU A 78 13.75 0.76 -15.17
N THR A 79 14.96 1.09 -14.74
CA THR A 79 16.21 0.86 -15.44
C THR A 79 17.24 0.16 -14.53
N ARG A 80 18.41 -0.21 -15.05
CA ARG A 80 19.49 -0.81 -14.25
C ARG A 80 20.13 0.16 -13.25
N GLU A 81 19.98 1.45 -13.48
CA GLU A 81 20.52 2.53 -12.65
C GLU A 81 19.65 2.76 -11.40
N ASP A 82 18.41 2.27 -11.40
CA ASP A 82 17.50 2.40 -10.24
C ASP A 82 17.90 1.42 -9.13
N LYS A 83 18.89 1.80 -8.31
CA LYS A 83 19.40 0.97 -7.22
C LYS A 83 18.62 1.09 -5.91
N ILE A 84 17.77 2.10 -5.76
CA ILE A 84 16.83 2.22 -4.64
C ILE A 84 15.44 2.50 -5.22
N ILE A 85 14.52 1.57 -5.00
CA ILE A 85 13.15 1.60 -5.52
C ILE A 85 12.20 1.63 -4.33
N ALA A 86 11.32 2.62 -4.28
CA ALA A 86 10.35 2.76 -3.22
C ALA A 86 9.08 1.93 -3.49
N ASN A 87 8.65 1.18 -2.49
CA ASN A 87 7.36 0.50 -2.45
C ASN A 87 6.34 1.45 -1.81
N PRO A 88 5.18 1.72 -2.47
CA PRO A 88 4.23 2.72 -1.97
C PRO A 88 3.53 2.32 -0.67
N ASN A 89 2.75 3.25 -0.12
CA ASN A 89 1.86 3.03 1.00
C ASN A 89 0.77 2.00 0.65
N CYS A 90 0.35 1.21 1.63
CA CYS A 90 -0.60 0.10 1.42
C CYS A 90 -1.95 0.57 0.88
N SER A 91 -2.51 1.65 1.43
CA SER A 91 -3.76 2.22 0.95
C SER A 91 -3.56 2.86 -0.43
N THR A 92 -2.45 3.54 -0.66
CA THR A 92 -2.15 4.11 -1.98
C THR A 92 -2.09 3.02 -3.07
N ILE A 93 -1.41 1.90 -2.81
CA ILE A 93 -1.27 0.81 -3.81
C ILE A 93 -2.65 0.32 -4.27
N GLN A 94 -3.54 -0.03 -3.33
CA GLN A 94 -4.85 -0.57 -3.69
C GLN A 94 -5.72 0.46 -4.41
N MET A 95 -5.68 1.74 -4.00
CA MET A 95 -6.42 2.80 -4.64
C MET A 95 -5.94 3.05 -6.07
N VAL A 96 -4.64 3.24 -6.29
CA VAL A 96 -4.11 3.55 -7.62
C VAL A 96 -4.22 2.38 -8.60
N MET A 97 -4.27 1.12 -8.12
CA MET A 97 -4.56 -0.03 -8.97
C MET A 97 -5.91 0.13 -9.68
N ALA A 98 -6.94 0.55 -8.96
CA ALA A 98 -8.25 0.82 -9.56
C ALA A 98 -8.29 2.14 -10.35
N LEU A 99 -7.56 3.16 -9.89
CA LEU A 99 -7.59 4.49 -10.50
C LEU A 99 -6.76 4.59 -11.80
N ALA A 100 -5.64 3.87 -11.93
CA ALA A 100 -4.75 4.01 -13.07
C ALA A 100 -5.41 3.73 -14.44
N PRO A 101 -6.14 2.62 -14.65
CA PRO A 101 -6.84 2.39 -15.90
C PRO A 101 -7.92 3.44 -16.19
N LEU A 102 -8.61 3.90 -15.15
CA LEU A 102 -9.64 4.94 -15.25
C LEU A 102 -9.03 6.31 -15.59
N HIS A 103 -7.89 6.64 -14.96
CA HIS A 103 -7.15 7.87 -15.26
C HIS A 103 -6.69 7.91 -16.72
N LYS A 104 -6.11 6.81 -17.20
CA LYS A 104 -5.67 6.69 -18.59
C LYS A 104 -6.83 6.87 -19.60
N ARG A 105 -8.02 6.44 -19.24
CA ARG A 105 -9.19 6.46 -20.14
C ARG A 105 -10.00 7.74 -20.06
N TYR A 106 -10.21 8.29 -18.86
CA TYR A 106 -11.17 9.36 -18.61
C TYR A 106 -10.55 10.64 -18.04
N GLY A 107 -9.29 10.60 -17.57
CA GLY A 107 -8.59 11.73 -16.96
C GLY A 107 -9.16 12.08 -15.57
N ILE A 108 -8.44 11.76 -14.50
CA ILE A 108 -8.87 12.09 -13.14
C ILE A 108 -8.57 13.55 -12.84
N GLN A 109 -9.57 14.27 -12.33
CA GLN A 109 -9.43 15.63 -11.83
C GLN A 109 -9.34 15.66 -10.30
N ARG A 110 -10.20 14.87 -9.64
CA ARG A 110 -10.30 14.90 -8.18
C ARG A 110 -10.63 13.52 -7.62
N VAL A 111 -10.04 13.20 -6.48
CA VAL A 111 -10.33 12.01 -5.68
C VAL A 111 -10.65 12.43 -4.26
N VAL A 112 -11.76 11.92 -3.72
CA VAL A 112 -12.06 11.95 -2.28
C VAL A 112 -12.06 10.51 -1.80
N VAL A 113 -11.25 10.23 -0.79
CA VAL A 113 -11.14 8.88 -0.24
C VAL A 113 -11.27 8.88 1.28
N SER A 114 -12.11 8.00 1.77
CA SER A 114 -12.12 7.61 3.19
C SER A 114 -11.64 6.19 3.31
N THR A 115 -10.59 5.96 4.10
CA THR A 115 -10.04 4.63 4.31
C THR A 115 -10.55 4.03 5.61
N TYR A 116 -10.78 2.73 5.60
CA TYR A 116 -11.14 1.89 6.75
C TYR A 116 -10.02 0.86 6.91
N GLN A 117 -8.99 1.27 7.66
CA GLN A 117 -7.73 0.54 7.71
C GLN A 117 -7.69 -0.47 8.87
N SER A 118 -7.36 -1.71 8.53
CA SER A 118 -7.04 -2.75 9.50
C SER A 118 -5.97 -2.30 10.50
N PHE A 119 -6.14 -2.65 11.78
CA PHE A 119 -5.13 -2.41 12.81
C PHE A 119 -3.80 -3.15 12.54
N THR A 120 -3.82 -4.21 11.73
CA THR A 120 -2.61 -4.96 11.37
C THR A 120 -1.56 -4.12 10.65
N GLY A 121 -1.97 -3.04 9.97
CA GLY A 121 -1.07 -2.10 9.31
C GLY A 121 -0.18 -1.29 10.26
N THR A 122 -0.53 -1.21 11.55
CA THR A 122 0.29 -0.56 12.58
C THR A 122 1.36 -1.52 13.16
N GLY A 123 1.22 -2.83 12.93
CA GLY A 123 2.19 -3.84 13.33
C GLY A 123 1.80 -4.60 14.61
N ALA A 124 2.73 -5.42 15.10
CA ALA A 124 2.48 -6.39 16.16
C ALA A 124 1.93 -5.78 17.47
N LYS A 125 2.34 -4.55 17.80
CA LYS A 125 1.86 -3.87 19.02
C LYS A 125 0.35 -3.58 18.95
N ALA A 126 -0.16 -3.20 17.79
CA ALA A 126 -1.58 -2.95 17.59
C ALA A 126 -2.41 -4.25 17.59
N VAL A 127 -1.83 -5.34 17.07
CA VAL A 127 -2.45 -6.67 17.14
C VAL A 127 -2.58 -7.10 18.61
N ALA A 128 -1.51 -7.00 19.39
CA ALA A 128 -1.52 -7.33 20.80
C ALA A 128 -2.52 -6.48 21.61
N GLN A 129 -2.59 -5.17 21.29
CA GLN A 129 -3.59 -4.27 21.91
C GLN A 129 -5.01 -4.73 21.60
N TYR A 130 -5.34 -4.97 20.32
CA TYR A 130 -6.66 -5.42 19.91
C TYR A 130 -7.06 -6.75 20.60
N GLU A 131 -6.14 -7.71 20.63
CA GLU A 131 -6.39 -9.03 21.27
C GLU A 131 -6.65 -8.88 22.77
N ALA A 132 -5.84 -8.10 23.46
CA ALA A 132 -6.01 -7.86 24.89
C ALA A 132 -7.33 -7.14 25.21
N GLU A 133 -7.69 -6.12 24.42
CA GLU A 133 -8.95 -5.40 24.58
C GLU A 133 -10.17 -6.32 24.33
N ARG A 134 -10.12 -7.15 23.29
CA ARG A 134 -11.15 -8.14 22.97
C ARG A 134 -11.34 -9.14 24.11
N ASP A 135 -10.26 -9.58 24.70
CA ASP A 135 -10.24 -10.60 25.74
C ASP A 135 -10.42 -10.02 27.17
N GLY A 136 -10.64 -8.69 27.27
CA GLY A 136 -10.81 -7.99 28.54
C GLY A 136 -9.55 -7.94 29.41
N THR A 137 -8.37 -8.12 28.81
CA THR A 137 -7.08 -8.06 29.51
C THR A 137 -6.65 -6.61 29.72
N PRO A 138 -6.36 -6.15 30.95
CA PRO A 138 -5.87 -4.80 31.19
C PRO A 138 -4.56 -4.51 30.49
N LEU A 139 -4.42 -3.31 29.93
CA LEU A 139 -3.21 -2.83 29.28
C LEU A 139 -2.73 -1.52 29.91
N ASP A 140 -1.43 -1.45 30.13
CA ASP A 140 -0.78 -0.17 30.43
C ASP A 140 -0.66 0.69 29.15
N LYS A 141 -0.67 2.01 29.31
CA LYS A 141 -0.51 2.96 28.19
C LYS A 141 0.75 2.70 27.35
N SER A 142 1.83 2.21 27.98
CA SER A 142 3.08 1.85 27.29
C SER A 142 2.92 0.66 26.33
N GLN A 143 1.94 -0.19 26.58
CA GLN A 143 1.64 -1.38 25.77
C GLN A 143 0.68 -1.05 24.61
N MET A 144 -0.03 0.08 24.66
CA MET A 144 -0.97 0.50 23.64
C MET A 144 -0.27 1.10 22.42
N ALA A 145 -0.67 0.67 21.23
CA ALA A 145 -0.25 1.26 19.95
C ALA A 145 -1.04 2.53 19.61
N TYR A 146 -2.26 2.62 20.11
CA TYR A 146 -3.18 3.75 19.95
C TYR A 146 -3.43 4.45 21.29
N HIS A 147 -3.83 5.72 21.25
CA HIS A 147 -4.21 6.48 22.44
C HIS A 147 -5.54 6.04 23.05
N TYR A 148 -6.40 5.44 22.24
CA TYR A 148 -7.73 4.95 22.61
C TYR A 148 -7.87 3.47 22.27
N PRO A 149 -8.81 2.75 22.90
CA PRO A 149 -9.14 1.39 22.52
C PRO A 149 -9.53 1.30 21.04
N ILE A 150 -9.06 0.24 20.39
CA ILE A 150 -9.39 -0.07 18.99
C ILE A 150 -10.53 -1.10 18.88
N PHE A 151 -10.69 -1.98 19.89
CA PHE A 151 -11.78 -2.93 19.90
C PHE A 151 -13.12 -2.20 19.98
N GLU A 152 -14.06 -2.55 19.08
CA GLU A 152 -15.37 -1.89 18.93
C GLU A 152 -15.31 -0.36 18.71
N ASN A 153 -14.23 0.15 18.09
CA ASN A 153 -14.02 1.57 17.90
C ASN A 153 -13.49 1.92 16.52
N CYS A 154 -13.75 3.14 16.06
CA CYS A 154 -13.17 3.76 14.87
C CYS A 154 -12.31 4.95 15.29
N ILE A 155 -11.02 4.92 14.98
CA ILE A 155 -10.07 5.97 15.33
C ILE A 155 -9.73 6.76 14.07
N PRO A 156 -10.18 8.03 13.91
CA PRO A 156 -9.91 8.85 12.74
C PRO A 156 -8.49 9.46 12.77
N GLN A 157 -7.52 8.60 13.02
CA GLN A 157 -6.10 8.94 13.05
C GLN A 157 -5.27 7.73 12.64
N CYS A 158 -4.58 7.84 11.51
CA CYS A 158 -3.51 6.94 11.10
C CYS A 158 -2.23 7.74 10.96
N ASP A 159 -1.17 7.38 11.72
CA ASP A 159 0.07 8.15 11.82
C ASP A 159 -0.12 9.50 12.58
N VAL A 160 0.88 10.37 12.62
CA VAL A 160 0.87 11.65 13.32
C VAL A 160 0.25 12.76 12.47
N PHE A 161 -0.34 13.76 13.13
CA PHE A 161 -0.86 14.94 12.47
C PHE A 161 0.25 15.85 11.93
N THR A 162 -0.05 16.53 10.83
CA THR A 162 0.72 17.59 10.22
C THR A 162 0.08 18.95 10.51
N GLU A 163 0.78 20.05 10.22
CA GLU A 163 0.30 21.41 10.51
C GLU A 163 -1.00 21.80 9.80
N ASN A 164 -1.27 21.19 8.65
CA ASN A 164 -2.49 21.45 7.87
C ASN A 164 -3.72 20.63 8.35
N GLY A 165 -3.59 19.92 9.49
CA GLY A 165 -4.68 19.12 10.07
C GLY A 165 -4.83 17.71 9.46
N TYR A 166 -4.12 17.38 8.40
CA TYR A 166 -4.05 16.01 7.89
C TYR A 166 -3.08 15.17 8.70
N THR A 167 -3.25 13.86 8.67
CA THR A 167 -2.21 12.94 9.14
C THR A 167 -1.15 12.68 8.06
N LYS A 168 0.03 12.21 8.47
CA LYS A 168 1.05 11.76 7.50
C LYS A 168 0.54 10.64 6.59
N GLU A 169 -0.34 9.77 7.10
CA GLU A 169 -0.95 8.70 6.29
C GLU A 169 -1.81 9.28 5.18
N GLU A 170 -2.63 10.27 5.47
CA GLU A 170 -3.47 10.96 4.48
C GLU A 170 -2.62 11.68 3.44
N MET A 171 -1.53 12.33 3.86
CA MET A 171 -0.60 12.99 2.94
C MET A 171 0.15 12.00 2.02
N LYS A 172 0.35 10.74 2.44
CA LYS A 172 0.86 9.69 1.54
C LYS A 172 -0.12 9.42 0.40
N LEU A 173 -1.41 9.27 0.70
CA LEU A 173 -2.45 9.10 -0.34
C LEU A 173 -2.46 10.27 -1.33
N VAL A 174 -2.32 11.51 -0.84
CA VAL A 174 -2.27 12.70 -1.70
C VAL A 174 -1.04 12.68 -2.62
N ASN A 175 0.14 12.58 -2.04
CA ASN A 175 1.40 12.80 -2.77
C ASN A 175 1.80 11.59 -3.63
N GLU A 176 1.65 10.37 -3.09
CA GLU A 176 2.06 9.16 -3.80
C GLU A 176 1.15 8.89 -5.00
N THR A 177 -0.16 9.20 -4.92
CA THR A 177 -1.09 9.05 -6.05
C THR A 177 -0.64 9.88 -7.25
N CYS A 178 -0.34 11.16 -7.05
CA CYS A 178 0.15 12.05 -8.11
C CYS A 178 1.45 11.52 -8.72
N LYS A 179 2.38 11.04 -7.88
CA LYS A 179 3.67 10.52 -8.34
C LYS A 179 3.54 9.24 -9.15
N ILE A 180 2.73 8.27 -8.68
CA ILE A 180 2.55 6.97 -9.35
C ILE A 180 1.81 7.15 -10.68
N LEU A 181 0.77 7.99 -10.72
CA LEU A 181 -0.02 8.27 -11.92
C LEU A 181 0.66 9.28 -12.86
N SER A 182 1.81 9.85 -12.44
CA SER A 182 2.57 10.85 -13.21
C SER A 182 1.76 12.09 -13.61
N ASP A 183 0.79 12.48 -12.76
CA ASP A 183 -0.02 13.68 -12.97
C ASP A 183 -0.10 14.52 -11.68
N PRO A 184 0.64 15.65 -11.59
CA PRO A 184 0.63 16.52 -10.43
C PRO A 184 -0.66 17.36 -10.29
N ASN A 185 -1.56 17.32 -11.27
CA ASN A 185 -2.79 18.12 -11.26
C ASN A 185 -3.94 17.40 -10.56
N ILE A 186 -3.83 16.10 -10.28
CA ILE A 186 -4.86 15.34 -9.58
C ILE A 186 -5.01 15.90 -8.15
N LYS A 187 -6.23 16.31 -7.81
CA LYS A 187 -6.56 16.80 -6.48
C LYS A 187 -7.05 15.65 -5.62
N VAL A 188 -6.35 15.36 -4.54
CA VAL A 188 -6.74 14.26 -3.62
C VAL A 188 -7.05 14.81 -2.25
N SER A 189 -8.19 14.40 -1.67
CA SER A 189 -8.56 14.64 -0.29
C SER A 189 -8.79 13.30 0.40
N ALA A 190 -8.10 13.05 1.50
CA ALA A 190 -8.12 11.77 2.20
C ALA A 190 -8.51 11.94 3.67
N THR A 191 -9.26 10.97 4.19
CA THR A 191 -9.50 10.77 5.61
C THR A 191 -9.16 9.34 5.96
N ALA A 192 -8.19 9.12 6.83
CA ALA A 192 -7.72 7.79 7.19
C ALA A 192 -8.23 7.37 8.57
N VAL A 193 -9.01 6.28 8.61
CA VAL A 193 -9.63 5.78 9.82
C VAL A 193 -9.11 4.38 10.15
N ARG A 194 -8.68 4.16 11.39
CA ARG A 194 -8.35 2.84 11.90
C ARG A 194 -9.61 2.16 12.40
N VAL A 195 -9.84 0.91 11.96
CA VAL A 195 -11.02 0.11 12.31
C VAL A 195 -10.61 -1.23 12.94
N PRO A 196 -11.48 -1.88 13.74
CA PRO A 196 -11.20 -3.13 14.45
C PRO A 196 -11.31 -4.36 13.52
N VAL A 197 -10.64 -4.30 12.35
CA VAL A 197 -10.66 -5.36 11.34
C VAL A 197 -9.30 -6.04 11.27
N ASN A 198 -9.27 -7.37 11.32
CA ASN A 198 -8.05 -8.17 11.26
C ASN A 198 -7.71 -8.56 9.82
N GLY A 199 -6.90 -7.74 9.17
CA GLY A 199 -6.42 -7.95 7.80
C GLY A 199 -7.36 -7.38 6.73
N GLY A 200 -6.77 -6.67 5.78
CA GLY A 200 -7.45 -5.97 4.70
C GLY A 200 -7.83 -4.52 5.04
N HIS A 201 -7.47 -3.60 4.13
CA HIS A 201 -7.93 -2.23 4.15
C HIS A 201 -9.09 -2.07 3.17
N SER A 202 -10.08 -1.28 3.56
CA SER A 202 -11.17 -0.89 2.67
C SER A 202 -11.12 0.61 2.42
N GLU A 203 -11.64 1.04 1.26
CA GLU A 203 -11.66 2.45 0.86
C GLU A 203 -12.97 2.78 0.17
N SER A 204 -13.62 3.85 0.63
CA SER A 204 -14.69 4.53 -0.09
C SER A 204 -14.06 5.61 -0.96
N VAL A 205 -14.12 5.43 -2.27
CA VAL A 205 -13.51 6.34 -3.25
C VAL A 205 -14.58 7.00 -4.07
N ASN A 206 -14.53 8.35 -4.10
CA ASN A 206 -15.31 9.19 -4.98
C ASN A 206 -14.32 9.87 -5.94
N VAL A 207 -14.46 9.63 -7.24
CA VAL A 207 -13.53 10.13 -8.25
C VAL A 207 -14.26 10.90 -9.35
N THR A 208 -13.81 12.12 -9.62
CA THR A 208 -14.31 12.99 -10.70
C THR A 208 -13.36 12.96 -11.88
N PHE A 209 -13.89 12.73 -13.07
CA PHE A 209 -13.15 12.66 -14.34
C PHE A 209 -13.33 13.91 -15.20
N SER A 210 -12.39 14.11 -16.11
CA SER A 210 -12.48 15.15 -17.16
C SER A 210 -13.51 14.80 -18.21
N ASN A 211 -13.66 13.52 -18.53
CA ASN A 211 -14.57 13.01 -19.54
C ASN A 211 -15.67 12.16 -18.88
N ASP A 212 -16.85 12.15 -19.48
CA ASP A 212 -17.94 11.27 -19.05
C ASP A 212 -17.62 9.79 -19.33
N PHE A 213 -18.35 8.90 -18.68
CA PHE A 213 -18.10 7.47 -18.73
C PHE A 213 -19.42 6.69 -18.72
N GLU A 214 -19.39 5.47 -19.25
CA GLU A 214 -20.45 4.48 -19.10
C GLU A 214 -20.07 3.45 -18.05
N LEU A 215 -20.99 3.13 -17.12
CA LEU A 215 -20.72 2.20 -15.99
C LEU A 215 -20.26 0.81 -16.46
N GLU A 216 -20.84 0.33 -17.56
CA GLU A 216 -20.46 -0.98 -18.10
C GLU A 216 -19.04 -0.96 -18.69
N GLU A 217 -18.62 0.15 -19.31
CA GLU A 217 -17.24 0.31 -19.77
C GLU A 217 -16.26 0.37 -18.57
N VAL A 218 -16.62 1.07 -17.51
CA VAL A 218 -15.83 1.11 -16.27
C VAL A 218 -15.66 -0.31 -15.68
N ARG A 219 -16.76 -1.05 -15.56
CA ARG A 219 -16.71 -2.44 -15.05
C ARG A 219 -15.87 -3.34 -15.93
N LYS A 220 -16.03 -3.22 -17.26
CA LYS A 220 -15.23 -3.98 -18.22
C LYS A 220 -13.75 -3.67 -18.10
N LEU A 221 -13.39 -2.39 -18.09
CA LEU A 221 -12.01 -1.94 -17.97
C LEU A 221 -11.35 -2.45 -16.69
N LEU A 222 -12.05 -2.38 -15.56
CA LEU A 222 -11.54 -2.91 -14.29
C LEU A 222 -11.41 -4.45 -14.30
N LYS A 223 -12.35 -5.17 -14.91
CA LYS A 223 -12.27 -6.64 -15.06
C LYS A 223 -11.10 -7.09 -15.93
N GLU A 224 -10.72 -6.30 -16.92
CA GLU A 224 -9.61 -6.58 -17.84
C GLU A 224 -8.26 -6.15 -17.26
N THR A 225 -8.24 -5.43 -16.13
CA THR A 225 -7.01 -4.95 -15.48
C THR A 225 -6.37 -6.07 -14.64
N GLU A 226 -5.12 -6.38 -14.92
CA GLU A 226 -4.36 -7.38 -14.18
C GLU A 226 -4.29 -7.03 -12.68
N GLY A 227 -4.51 -8.01 -11.81
CA GLY A 227 -4.48 -7.86 -10.36
C GLY A 227 -5.75 -7.25 -9.75
N ILE A 228 -6.79 -6.99 -10.56
CA ILE A 228 -8.10 -6.54 -10.08
C ILE A 228 -9.14 -7.64 -10.20
N VAL A 229 -9.96 -7.78 -9.17
CA VAL A 229 -11.17 -8.62 -9.17
C VAL A 229 -12.38 -7.74 -8.92
N VAL A 230 -13.31 -7.70 -9.87
CA VAL A 230 -14.57 -6.97 -9.71
C VAL A 230 -15.63 -7.86 -9.07
N LEU A 231 -16.09 -7.46 -7.87
CA LEU A 231 -17.22 -8.06 -7.16
C LEU A 231 -18.30 -6.99 -7.03
N ASP A 232 -19.26 -6.97 -7.96
CA ASP A 232 -20.23 -5.87 -8.06
C ASP A 232 -21.61 -6.37 -8.53
N ASP A 233 -22.21 -7.26 -7.73
CA ASP A 233 -23.62 -7.70 -7.90
C ASP A 233 -24.37 -7.52 -6.56
N PRO A 234 -24.85 -6.29 -6.27
CA PRO A 234 -25.61 -6.02 -5.03
C PRO A 234 -26.86 -6.89 -4.87
N GLY A 235 -27.46 -7.32 -5.96
CA GLY A 235 -28.65 -8.19 -5.94
C GLY A 235 -28.37 -9.58 -5.38
N LYS A 236 -27.13 -10.04 -5.47
CA LYS A 236 -26.64 -11.27 -4.88
C LYS A 236 -25.78 -11.06 -3.62
N PHE A 237 -25.74 -9.84 -3.08
CA PHE A 237 -24.86 -9.46 -1.96
C PHE A 237 -23.36 -9.65 -2.26
N GLU A 238 -22.97 -9.59 -3.54
CA GLU A 238 -21.57 -9.69 -3.96
C GLU A 238 -20.93 -8.31 -3.99
N TYR A 239 -20.07 -8.03 -3.02
CA TYR A 239 -19.26 -6.82 -2.89
C TYR A 239 -17.98 -7.12 -2.11
N PRO A 240 -16.90 -6.34 -2.32
CA PRO A 240 -15.63 -6.59 -1.64
C PRO A 240 -15.73 -6.36 -0.13
N MET A 241 -15.09 -7.25 0.63
CA MET A 241 -14.95 -7.13 2.09
C MET A 241 -13.56 -7.62 2.51
N PRO A 242 -13.00 -7.11 3.63
CA PRO A 242 -11.75 -7.64 4.20
C PRO A 242 -11.77 -9.15 4.43
N LEU A 243 -12.95 -9.70 4.79
CA LEU A 243 -13.15 -11.13 4.98
C LEU A 243 -12.74 -11.96 3.76
N PHE A 244 -12.99 -11.46 2.55
CA PHE A 244 -12.66 -12.16 1.30
C PHE A 244 -11.28 -11.78 0.75
N ALA A 245 -10.82 -10.55 1.03
CA ALA A 245 -9.54 -10.04 0.54
C ALA A 245 -8.34 -10.53 1.37
N LYS A 246 -8.56 -10.88 2.64
CA LYS A 246 -7.50 -11.39 3.51
C LYS A 246 -6.81 -12.61 2.91
N ASN A 247 -5.48 -12.59 2.92
CA ASN A 247 -4.60 -13.60 2.33
C ASN A 247 -4.69 -13.72 0.79
N LYS A 248 -5.29 -12.74 0.10
CA LYS A 248 -5.30 -12.64 -1.36
C LYS A 248 -4.29 -11.61 -1.85
N ASN A 249 -3.85 -11.76 -3.10
CA ASN A 249 -2.89 -10.85 -3.71
C ASN A 249 -3.56 -9.82 -4.64
N GLU A 250 -4.83 -9.99 -4.92
CA GLU A 250 -5.62 -9.14 -5.79
C GLU A 250 -6.20 -7.93 -5.04
N VAL A 251 -6.53 -6.90 -5.78
CA VAL A 251 -7.34 -5.76 -5.35
C VAL A 251 -8.79 -6.01 -5.78
N PHE A 252 -9.70 -5.96 -4.83
CA PHE A 252 -11.13 -6.17 -5.08
C PHE A 252 -11.84 -4.84 -5.20
N VAL A 253 -12.64 -4.68 -6.27
CA VAL A 253 -13.40 -3.45 -6.55
C VAL A 253 -14.87 -3.78 -6.73
N GLY A 254 -15.74 -3.00 -6.11
CA GLY A 254 -17.18 -3.14 -6.26
C GLY A 254 -17.93 -1.89 -5.80
N ARG A 255 -19.26 -2.00 -5.65
CA ARG A 255 -20.13 -0.87 -5.35
C ARG A 255 -19.93 0.28 -6.36
N ILE A 256 -19.70 -0.09 -7.62
CA ILE A 256 -19.42 0.80 -8.74
C ILE A 256 -20.73 1.46 -9.19
N ARG A 257 -20.84 2.78 -9.02
CA ARG A 257 -22.03 3.55 -9.32
C ARG A 257 -21.70 5.00 -9.61
N ARG A 258 -22.53 5.68 -10.42
CA ARG A 258 -22.43 7.12 -10.59
C ARG A 258 -22.70 7.85 -9.27
N ASP A 259 -22.06 8.97 -9.09
CA ASP A 259 -22.44 9.96 -8.09
C ASP A 259 -23.47 10.90 -8.76
N GLU A 260 -24.73 10.78 -8.35
CA GLU A 260 -25.81 11.59 -8.90
C GLU A 260 -25.76 13.08 -8.48
N SER A 261 -24.91 13.38 -7.48
CA SER A 261 -24.74 14.75 -6.96
C SER A 261 -23.69 15.57 -7.70
N ALA A 262 -22.86 14.91 -8.53
CA ALA A 262 -21.78 15.59 -9.24
C ALA A 262 -21.56 14.98 -10.65
N PRO A 263 -21.39 15.83 -11.69
CA PRO A 263 -21.15 15.34 -13.04
C PRO A 263 -19.82 14.58 -13.14
N ASN A 264 -19.76 13.62 -14.08
CA ASN A 264 -18.57 12.82 -14.38
C ASN A 264 -17.92 12.18 -13.15
N THR A 265 -18.70 11.85 -12.13
CA THR A 265 -18.20 11.39 -10.85
C THR A 265 -18.68 9.96 -10.57
N LEU A 266 -17.73 9.14 -10.13
CA LEU A 266 -17.90 7.72 -9.84
C LEU A 266 -17.65 7.45 -8.35
N ASN A 267 -18.52 6.64 -7.74
CA ASN A 267 -18.28 6.04 -6.44
C ASN A 267 -17.87 4.57 -6.61
N MET A 268 -16.87 4.12 -5.85
CA MET A 268 -16.47 2.72 -5.77
C MET A 268 -15.99 2.35 -4.36
N TRP A 269 -15.97 1.06 -4.09
CA TRP A 269 -15.45 0.47 -2.87
C TRP A 269 -14.30 -0.46 -3.23
N ILE A 270 -13.13 -0.23 -2.62
CA ILE A 270 -11.89 -0.95 -2.93
C ILE A 270 -11.41 -1.65 -1.67
N VAL A 271 -11.02 -2.91 -1.79
CA VAL A 271 -10.50 -3.70 -0.67
C VAL A 271 -9.29 -4.52 -1.12
N ALA A 272 -8.23 -4.51 -0.32
CA ALA A 272 -7.08 -5.40 -0.52
C ALA A 272 -6.44 -5.81 0.80
N ASP A 273 -5.69 -6.92 0.80
CA ASP A 273 -4.87 -7.30 1.94
C ASP A 273 -3.66 -6.35 2.04
N ASN A 274 -3.63 -5.59 3.13
CA ASN A 274 -2.64 -4.55 3.38
C ASN A 274 -1.22 -5.08 3.62
N LEU A 275 -1.08 -6.35 4.01
CA LEU A 275 0.23 -6.99 4.22
C LEU A 275 0.73 -7.70 2.95
N ARG A 276 -0.19 -8.07 2.04
CA ARG A 276 0.13 -8.70 0.76
C ARG A 276 0.29 -7.66 -0.35
N LYS A 277 -0.75 -7.43 -1.15
CA LYS A 277 -0.65 -6.44 -2.24
C LYS A 277 -0.25 -5.07 -1.72
N GLY A 278 -0.74 -4.68 -0.55
CA GLY A 278 -0.37 -3.41 0.10
C GLY A 278 1.11 -3.29 0.54
N ALA A 279 1.87 -4.38 0.57
CA ALA A 279 3.27 -4.36 1.05
C ALA A 279 4.14 -5.44 0.39
N ALA A 280 4.15 -6.66 0.96
CA ALA A 280 5.10 -7.70 0.61
C ALA A 280 4.95 -8.19 -0.83
N THR A 281 3.71 -8.41 -1.29
CA THR A 281 3.46 -8.88 -2.67
C THR A 281 3.93 -7.85 -3.69
N ASN A 282 3.63 -6.57 -3.48
CA ASN A 282 4.07 -5.51 -4.41
C ASN A 282 5.59 -5.43 -4.48
N ALA A 283 6.29 -5.50 -3.33
CA ALA A 283 7.75 -5.52 -3.30
C ALA A 283 8.34 -6.72 -4.04
N ILE A 284 7.76 -7.92 -3.84
CA ILE A 284 8.18 -9.14 -4.56
C ILE A 284 7.88 -9.03 -6.07
N GLN A 285 6.76 -8.44 -6.45
CA GLN A 285 6.42 -8.21 -7.86
C GLN A 285 7.42 -7.25 -8.53
N ILE A 286 7.88 -6.21 -7.82
CA ILE A 286 8.97 -5.33 -8.30
C ILE A 286 10.23 -6.18 -8.57
N VAL A 287 10.63 -7.02 -7.61
CA VAL A 287 11.81 -7.91 -7.79
C VAL A 287 11.63 -8.86 -8.98
N LYS A 288 10.46 -9.49 -9.12
CA LYS A 288 10.14 -10.35 -10.25
C LYS A 288 10.23 -9.61 -11.59
N PHE A 289 9.74 -8.37 -11.64
CA PHE A 289 9.87 -7.52 -12.83
C PHE A 289 11.31 -7.26 -13.17
N LEU A 290 12.15 -6.88 -12.19
CA LEU A 290 13.59 -6.63 -12.38
C LEU A 290 14.32 -7.86 -12.93
N ILE A 291 14.04 -9.06 -12.38
CA ILE A 291 14.63 -10.33 -12.86
C ILE A 291 14.20 -10.62 -14.30
N LYS A 292 12.88 -10.56 -14.57
CA LYS A 292 12.29 -10.84 -15.89
C LYS A 292 12.89 -9.95 -16.98
N HIS A 293 13.14 -8.70 -16.67
CA HIS A 293 13.68 -7.70 -17.62
C HIS A 293 15.21 -7.55 -17.55
N LYS A 294 15.90 -8.40 -16.77
CA LYS A 294 17.36 -8.40 -16.62
C LYS A 294 17.91 -7.04 -16.17
N LEU A 295 17.20 -6.38 -15.24
CA LEU A 295 17.60 -5.09 -14.68
C LEU A 295 18.49 -5.23 -13.43
N ILE A 296 18.65 -6.44 -12.91
CA ILE A 296 19.56 -6.82 -11.81
C ILE A 296 20.46 -7.96 -12.24
N GLY A 297 21.60 -8.12 -11.57
CA GLY A 297 22.66 -9.09 -11.89
C GLY A 297 23.81 -8.42 -12.60
#